data_350113246d088117b75a43f46427ff43
#
_entry.id   350113246d088117b75a43f46427ff43
#
_cell.length_a   1.000
_cell.length_b   1.000
_cell.length_c   1.000
_cell.angle_alpha   90.00
_cell.angle_beta   90.00
_cell.angle_gamma   90.00
#
_symmetry.space_group_name_H-M   'P 1'
#
loop_
_entity.id
_entity.type
_entity.pdbx_description
1 polymer ?
#
loop_
_entity_poly.entity_id
_entity_poly.type
_entity_poly.pdbx_seq_one_letter_code
_entity_poly.pdbx_strand_id
1 'polypeptide(L)'
;LFSSALGIWALVLACVHFAFKSGHPDWQVLSIVELPSAATRLLRQLSFLALMLIVLLALNRNIPYRVWRWWHKLSGPLFLVVVAHWLSFRSPITLDSPAGIWLAVVSALGVLAAGYKLLLYPFLARHAEYRLVEVSSNGSAVYLQLVPVARAISFAAGQFAFVSFKHEGLREPHPYTIASAAGADGSIAFMVRSLGDYTARLVQQAQPGLLAEVSAPFGRFQRPA
;
A
#
# COMPACT_ATOMS: atom_id res chain seq x y z
N LEU A 1 -10.75 1.76 11.05
CA LEU A 1 -11.91 0.94 11.50
C LEU A 1 -12.47 0.06 10.39
N PHE A 2 -12.80 0.60 9.22
CA PHE A 2 -13.43 -0.16 8.12
C PHE A 2 -12.53 -1.29 7.57
N SER A 3 -11.24 -1.02 7.34
CA SER A 3 -10.29 -2.02 6.83
C SER A 3 -10.06 -3.18 7.83
N SER A 4 -10.05 -2.88 9.13
CA SER A 4 -9.90 -3.91 10.17
C SER A 4 -11.13 -4.81 10.25
N ALA A 5 -12.34 -4.26 10.10
CA ALA A 5 -13.58 -5.03 10.07
C ALA A 5 -13.62 -5.96 8.85
N LEU A 6 -13.23 -5.48 7.66
CA LEU A 6 -13.14 -6.31 6.46
C LEU A 6 -12.13 -7.46 6.62
N GLY A 7 -10.98 -7.21 7.25
CA GLY A 7 -9.98 -8.24 7.53
C GLY A 7 -10.51 -9.32 8.48
N ILE A 8 -11.22 -8.94 9.53
CA ILE A 8 -11.86 -9.88 10.47
C ILE A 8 -12.90 -10.74 9.74
N TRP A 9 -13.79 -10.12 8.96
CA TRP A 9 -14.78 -10.86 8.19
C TRP A 9 -14.15 -11.81 7.17
N ALA A 10 -13.10 -11.39 6.47
CA ALA A 10 -12.37 -12.26 5.56
C ALA A 10 -11.79 -13.49 6.29
N LEU A 11 -11.24 -13.29 7.49
CA LEU A 11 -10.70 -14.40 8.29
C LEU A 11 -11.82 -15.33 8.78
N VAL A 12 -12.94 -14.79 9.29
CA VAL A 12 -14.09 -15.59 9.74
C VAL A 12 -14.62 -16.44 8.60
N LEU A 13 -14.84 -15.84 7.42
CA LEU A 13 -15.32 -16.55 6.23
C LEU A 13 -14.33 -17.61 5.75
N ALA A 14 -13.02 -17.34 5.84
CA ALA A 14 -11.99 -18.34 5.49
C ALA A 14 -11.97 -19.51 6.49
N CYS A 15 -12.17 -19.27 7.79
CA CYS A 15 -12.27 -20.32 8.79
C CYS A 15 -13.54 -21.17 8.57
N VAL A 16 -14.67 -20.53 8.29
CA VAL A 16 -15.93 -21.23 7.95
C VAL A 16 -15.72 -22.08 6.70
N HIS A 17 -15.16 -21.50 5.63
CA HIS A 17 -14.86 -22.22 4.40
C HIS A 17 -13.93 -23.43 4.66
N PHE A 18 -12.93 -23.29 5.52
CA PHE A 18 -12.01 -24.37 5.87
C PHE A 18 -12.69 -25.49 6.67
N ALA A 19 -13.60 -25.12 7.58
CA ALA A 19 -14.33 -26.07 8.43
C ALA A 19 -15.34 -26.93 7.62
N PHE A 20 -15.96 -26.33 6.61
CA PHE A 20 -16.85 -27.04 5.72
C PHE A 20 -16.04 -27.74 4.63
N LYS A 21 -15.85 -29.05 4.75
CA LYS A 21 -15.25 -29.85 3.69
C LYS A 21 -16.11 -29.71 2.43
N SER A 22 -15.67 -28.87 1.52
CA SER A 22 -16.27 -28.77 0.19
C SER A 22 -15.85 -29.99 -0.62
N GLY A 23 -16.77 -30.87 -0.86
CA GLY A 23 -16.54 -32.07 -1.63
C GLY A 23 -17.80 -32.90 -1.68
N HIS A 24 -18.83 -32.41 -2.37
CA HIS A 24 -19.96 -33.26 -2.70
C HIS A 24 -19.53 -34.18 -3.86
N PRO A 25 -19.77 -35.52 -3.79
CA PRO A 25 -19.37 -36.44 -4.84
C PRO A 25 -19.96 -36.11 -6.21
N ASP A 26 -21.07 -35.40 -6.24
CA ASP A 26 -21.75 -34.98 -7.48
C ASP A 26 -21.17 -33.70 -8.12
N TRP A 27 -20.18 -33.05 -7.49
CA TRP A 27 -19.51 -31.92 -8.10
C TRP A 27 -18.45 -32.37 -9.09
N GLN A 28 -18.90 -32.68 -10.29
CA GLN A 28 -18.05 -33.14 -11.39
C GLN A 28 -17.38 -32.01 -12.15
N VAL A 29 -17.37 -30.81 -11.60
CA VAL A 29 -16.79 -29.65 -12.29
C VAL A 29 -15.27 -29.75 -12.26
N LEU A 30 -14.67 -29.70 -13.44
CA LEU A 30 -13.22 -29.67 -13.63
C LEU A 30 -12.64 -28.39 -13.07
N SER A 31 -11.43 -28.48 -12.52
CA SER A 31 -10.64 -27.29 -12.20
C SER A 31 -10.32 -26.51 -13.48
N ILE A 32 -10.29 -25.17 -13.40
CA ILE A 32 -9.93 -24.31 -14.55
C ILE A 32 -8.47 -24.58 -14.95
N VAL A 33 -7.61 -24.78 -13.95
CA VAL A 33 -6.21 -25.15 -14.12
C VAL A 33 -5.96 -26.49 -13.41
N GLU A 34 -5.54 -27.49 -14.13
CA GLU A 34 -5.19 -28.78 -13.55
C GLU A 34 -3.78 -28.73 -12.94
N LEU A 35 -3.70 -28.95 -11.65
CA LEU A 35 -2.45 -29.05 -10.91
C LEU A 35 -2.35 -30.41 -10.22
N PRO A 36 -1.15 -30.92 -10.00
CA PRO A 36 -0.94 -32.13 -9.18
C PRO A 36 -1.58 -31.96 -7.79
N SER A 37 -2.16 -33.02 -7.27
CA SER A 37 -2.89 -33.01 -5.98
C SER A 37 -2.07 -32.45 -4.81
N ALA A 38 -0.76 -32.70 -4.82
CA ALA A 38 0.17 -32.14 -3.83
C ALA A 38 0.26 -30.61 -3.93
N ALA A 39 0.34 -30.05 -5.15
CA ALA A 39 0.41 -28.62 -5.37
C ALA A 39 -0.91 -27.92 -4.98
N THR A 40 -2.05 -28.49 -5.35
CA THR A 40 -3.38 -27.97 -4.96
C THR A 40 -3.56 -27.96 -3.43
N ARG A 41 -3.08 -29.01 -2.74
CA ARG A 41 -3.11 -29.10 -1.29
C ARG A 41 -2.23 -28.01 -0.65
N LEU A 42 -1.02 -27.84 -1.18
CA LEU A 42 -0.08 -26.81 -0.71
C LEU A 42 -0.65 -25.41 -0.89
N LEU A 43 -1.20 -25.08 -2.07
CA LEU A 43 -1.83 -23.79 -2.35
C LEU A 43 -2.96 -23.49 -1.36
N ARG A 44 -3.81 -24.48 -1.06
CA ARG A 44 -4.89 -24.34 -0.08
C ARG A 44 -4.37 -24.01 1.32
N GLN A 45 -3.35 -24.75 1.76
CA GLN A 45 -2.76 -24.55 3.10
C GLN A 45 -2.06 -23.18 3.18
N LEU A 46 -1.26 -22.83 2.18
CA LEU A 46 -0.56 -21.54 2.13
C LEU A 46 -1.53 -20.36 2.07
N SER A 47 -2.60 -20.44 1.27
CA SER A 47 -3.62 -19.40 1.18
C SER A 47 -4.26 -19.11 2.53
N PHE A 48 -4.63 -20.16 3.25
CA PHE A 48 -5.26 -20.03 4.57
C PHE A 48 -4.30 -19.50 5.62
N LEU A 49 -3.11 -20.10 5.76
CA LEU A 49 -2.12 -19.68 6.75
C LEU A 49 -1.65 -18.24 6.52
N ALA A 50 -1.42 -17.87 5.28
CA ALA A 50 -0.94 -16.56 4.95
C ALA A 50 -2.03 -15.49 5.14
N LEU A 51 -3.30 -15.78 4.81
CA LEU A 51 -4.42 -14.88 5.12
C LEU A 51 -4.54 -14.68 6.63
N MET A 52 -4.51 -15.76 7.41
CA MET A 52 -4.55 -15.71 8.86
C MET A 52 -3.41 -14.85 9.42
N LEU A 53 -2.18 -15.08 8.96
CA LEU A 53 -1.01 -14.32 9.40
C LEU A 53 -1.14 -12.83 9.09
N ILE A 54 -1.53 -12.47 7.86
CA ILE A 54 -1.68 -11.05 7.46
C ILE A 54 -2.76 -10.37 8.29
N VAL A 55 -3.90 -11.01 8.53
CA VAL A 55 -4.98 -10.42 9.35
C VAL A 55 -4.54 -10.26 10.80
N LEU A 56 -3.90 -11.27 11.40
CA LEU A 56 -3.39 -11.18 12.77
C LEU A 56 -2.34 -10.07 12.92
N LEU A 57 -1.41 -9.95 11.97
CA LEU A 57 -0.43 -8.87 11.95
C LEU A 57 -1.09 -7.49 11.78
N ALA A 58 -2.15 -7.39 10.97
CA ALA A 58 -2.87 -6.14 10.77
C ALA A 58 -3.69 -5.71 12.00
N LEU A 59 -4.14 -6.65 12.83
CA LEU A 59 -4.89 -6.38 14.06
C LEU A 59 -3.98 -6.08 15.25
N ASN A 60 -2.74 -6.54 15.23
CA ASN A 60 -1.80 -6.35 16.32
C ASN A 60 -1.19 -4.94 16.29
N ARG A 61 -1.65 -4.07 17.18
CA ARG A 61 -1.20 -2.68 17.31
C ARG A 61 0.18 -2.52 17.97
N ASN A 62 0.73 -3.58 18.56
CA ASN A 62 2.04 -3.54 19.21
C ASN A 62 3.20 -3.75 18.23
N ILE A 63 2.90 -4.09 16.98
CA ILE A 63 3.93 -4.25 15.96
C ILE A 63 4.36 -2.87 15.46
N PRO A 64 5.67 -2.57 15.47
CA PRO A 64 6.18 -1.33 14.90
C PRO A 64 5.73 -1.17 13.45
N TYR A 65 5.27 0.04 13.08
CA TYR A 65 4.74 0.33 11.74
C TYR A 65 5.68 -0.09 10.61
N ARG A 66 6.98 0.05 10.81
CA ARG A 66 8.03 -0.34 9.84
C ARG A 66 7.97 -1.84 9.52
N VAL A 67 7.79 -2.68 10.54
CA VAL A 67 7.66 -4.14 10.39
C VAL A 67 6.34 -4.50 9.74
N TRP A 68 5.24 -3.90 10.25
CA TRP A 68 3.89 -4.09 9.70
C TRP A 68 3.84 -3.75 8.20
N ARG A 69 4.44 -2.62 7.78
CA ARG A 69 4.47 -2.19 6.38
C ARG A 69 5.16 -3.20 5.46
N TRP A 70 6.22 -3.84 5.94
CA TRP A 70 6.95 -4.88 5.19
C TRP A 70 6.07 -6.11 4.96
N TRP A 71 5.45 -6.62 6.03
CA TRP A 71 4.55 -7.76 5.95
C TRP A 71 3.30 -7.47 5.10
N HIS A 72 2.76 -6.25 5.21
CA HIS A 72 1.59 -5.84 4.42
C HIS A 72 1.88 -5.81 2.90
N LYS A 73 3.12 -5.60 2.47
CA LYS A 73 3.51 -5.71 1.06
C LYS A 73 3.34 -7.13 0.51
N LEU A 74 3.37 -8.16 1.34
CA LEU A 74 3.13 -9.55 0.95
C LEU A 74 1.66 -9.83 0.61
N SER A 75 0.73 -8.93 0.91
CA SER A 75 -0.69 -9.11 0.56
C SER A 75 -0.92 -9.23 -0.94
N GLY A 76 -0.12 -8.56 -1.78
CA GLY A 76 -0.18 -8.67 -3.24
C GLY A 76 0.19 -10.09 -3.72
N PRO A 77 1.39 -10.60 -3.46
CA PRO A 77 1.76 -11.98 -3.75
C PRO A 77 0.79 -13.02 -3.17
N LEU A 78 0.32 -12.81 -1.94
CA LEU A 78 -0.67 -13.70 -1.34
C LEU A 78 -1.99 -13.74 -2.11
N PHE A 79 -2.46 -12.58 -2.57
CA PHE A 79 -3.66 -12.53 -3.41
C PHE A 79 -3.50 -13.42 -4.67
N LEU A 80 -2.32 -13.43 -5.29
CA LEU A 80 -2.04 -14.31 -6.43
C LEU A 80 -2.12 -15.80 -6.05
N VAL A 81 -1.65 -16.16 -4.84
CA VAL A 81 -1.78 -17.54 -4.32
C VAL A 81 -3.25 -17.92 -4.10
N VAL A 82 -4.07 -17.00 -3.60
CA VAL A 82 -5.52 -17.20 -3.43
C VAL A 82 -6.23 -17.37 -4.77
N VAL A 83 -5.87 -16.56 -5.78
CA VAL A 83 -6.39 -16.71 -7.14
C VAL A 83 -5.98 -18.06 -7.74
N ALA A 84 -4.72 -18.46 -7.59
CA ALA A 84 -4.24 -19.76 -8.06
C ALA A 84 -4.96 -20.92 -7.35
N HIS A 85 -5.24 -20.78 -6.05
CA HIS A 85 -6.03 -21.75 -5.31
C HIS A 85 -7.45 -21.87 -5.90
N TRP A 86 -8.12 -20.75 -6.16
CA TRP A 86 -9.46 -20.76 -6.76
C TRP A 86 -9.44 -21.43 -8.15
N LEU A 87 -8.50 -21.07 -9.01
CA LEU A 87 -8.39 -21.62 -10.37
C LEU A 87 -8.07 -23.13 -10.41
N SER A 88 -7.34 -23.62 -9.40
CA SER A 88 -6.89 -25.04 -9.36
C SER A 88 -7.81 -25.94 -8.55
N PHE A 89 -8.81 -25.39 -7.88
CA PHE A 89 -9.72 -26.18 -7.05
C PHE A 89 -10.96 -26.61 -7.83
N ARG A 90 -11.41 -27.83 -7.62
CA ARG A 90 -12.71 -28.30 -8.14
C ARG A 90 -13.81 -27.57 -7.39
N SER A 91 -14.58 -26.79 -8.10
CA SER A 91 -15.63 -25.92 -7.56
C SER A 91 -16.95 -26.16 -8.28
N PRO A 92 -18.09 -26.09 -7.59
CA PRO A 92 -19.40 -26.08 -8.25
C PRO A 92 -19.67 -24.79 -9.03
N ILE A 93 -18.81 -23.78 -8.84
CA ILE A 93 -18.93 -22.49 -9.49
C ILE A 93 -18.22 -22.56 -10.85
N THR A 94 -18.98 -22.62 -11.91
CA THR A 94 -18.47 -22.61 -13.29
C THR A 94 -18.22 -21.18 -13.75
N LEU A 95 -17.30 -20.97 -14.72
CA LEU A 95 -16.98 -19.62 -15.22
C LEU A 95 -18.15 -18.92 -15.92
N ASP A 96 -19.09 -19.67 -16.46
CA ASP A 96 -20.32 -19.19 -17.10
C ASP A 96 -21.44 -18.84 -16.10
N SER A 97 -21.30 -19.23 -14.84
CA SER A 97 -22.23 -18.86 -13.79
C SER A 97 -22.05 -17.39 -13.38
N PRO A 98 -23.10 -16.69 -12.92
CA PRO A 98 -22.97 -15.31 -12.42
C PRO A 98 -21.90 -15.16 -11.31
N ALA A 99 -21.80 -16.13 -10.41
CA ALA A 99 -20.79 -16.14 -9.36
C ALA A 99 -19.38 -16.36 -9.93
N GLY A 100 -19.22 -17.24 -10.92
CA GLY A 100 -17.93 -17.46 -11.58
C GLY A 100 -17.46 -16.25 -12.37
N ILE A 101 -18.34 -15.60 -13.11
CA ILE A 101 -18.04 -14.34 -13.82
C ILE A 101 -17.60 -13.27 -12.80
N TRP A 102 -18.32 -13.10 -11.70
CA TRP A 102 -17.97 -12.17 -10.64
C TRP A 102 -16.57 -12.43 -10.08
N LEU A 103 -16.28 -13.68 -9.70
CA LEU A 103 -14.97 -14.08 -9.18
C LEU A 103 -13.86 -13.86 -10.21
N ALA A 104 -14.10 -14.16 -11.48
CA ALA A 104 -13.14 -13.94 -12.56
C ALA A 104 -12.82 -12.44 -12.73
N VAL A 105 -13.85 -11.59 -12.75
CA VAL A 105 -13.68 -10.14 -12.89
C VAL A 105 -12.91 -9.56 -11.70
N VAL A 106 -13.32 -9.89 -10.47
CA VAL A 106 -12.63 -9.38 -9.26
C VAL A 106 -11.19 -9.88 -9.19
N SER A 107 -10.94 -11.14 -9.56
CA SER A 107 -9.59 -11.70 -9.60
C SER A 107 -8.73 -11.02 -10.65
N ALA A 108 -9.25 -10.81 -11.86
CA ALA A 108 -8.54 -10.12 -12.93
C ALA A 108 -8.20 -8.66 -12.54
N LEU A 109 -9.17 -7.93 -11.98
CA LEU A 109 -8.93 -6.56 -11.49
C LEU A 109 -7.87 -6.52 -10.38
N GLY A 110 -7.90 -7.47 -9.45
CA GLY A 110 -6.91 -7.57 -8.37
C GLY A 110 -5.51 -7.91 -8.90
N VAL A 111 -5.39 -8.84 -9.86
CA VAL A 111 -4.12 -9.18 -10.52
C VAL A 111 -3.57 -7.97 -11.28
N LEU A 112 -4.41 -7.27 -12.05
CA LEU A 112 -4.02 -6.06 -12.77
C LEU A 112 -3.57 -4.96 -11.82
N ALA A 113 -4.30 -4.74 -10.72
CA ALA A 113 -3.92 -3.76 -9.69
C ALA A 113 -2.59 -4.12 -9.00
N ALA A 114 -2.38 -5.40 -8.67
CA ALA A 114 -1.13 -5.88 -8.11
C ALA A 114 0.04 -5.71 -9.10
N GLY A 115 -0.16 -6.11 -10.35
CA GLY A 115 0.82 -5.93 -11.44
C GLY A 115 1.16 -4.46 -11.68
N TYR A 116 0.15 -3.59 -11.76
CA TYR A 116 0.35 -2.15 -11.84
C TYR A 116 1.19 -1.63 -10.67
N LYS A 117 0.83 -1.99 -9.44
CA LYS A 117 1.51 -1.49 -8.24
C LYS A 117 2.94 -2.00 -8.10
N LEU A 118 3.18 -3.26 -8.47
CA LEU A 118 4.51 -3.89 -8.35
C LEU A 118 5.45 -3.52 -9.50
N LEU A 119 4.93 -3.45 -10.72
CA LEU A 119 5.75 -3.32 -11.93
C LEU A 119 5.75 -1.91 -12.51
N LEU A 120 4.60 -1.26 -12.61
CA LEU A 120 4.46 0.01 -13.32
C LEU A 120 4.57 1.23 -12.41
N TYR A 121 3.98 1.16 -11.22
CA TYR A 121 3.92 2.30 -10.30
C TYR A 121 5.29 2.89 -9.95
N PRO A 122 6.37 2.10 -9.70
CA PRO A 122 7.69 2.66 -9.42
C PRO A 122 8.24 3.54 -10.56
N PHE A 123 7.87 3.23 -11.81
CA PHE A 123 8.32 3.98 -12.99
C PHE A 123 7.39 5.15 -13.35
N LEU A 124 6.10 5.04 -13.03
CA LEU A 124 5.09 6.05 -13.37
C LEU A 124 4.90 7.10 -12.27
N ALA A 125 5.29 6.80 -11.04
CA ALA A 125 5.21 7.76 -9.95
C ALA A 125 6.12 8.95 -10.24
N ARG A 126 5.55 10.16 -10.17
CA ARG A 126 6.30 11.40 -10.37
C ARG A 126 7.18 11.64 -9.16
N HIS A 127 8.48 11.46 -9.34
CA HIS A 127 9.50 11.74 -8.34
C HIS A 127 10.35 12.91 -8.81
N ALA A 128 10.73 13.78 -7.90
CA ALA A 128 11.72 14.81 -8.15
C ALA A 128 12.63 14.98 -6.93
N GLU A 129 13.88 15.29 -7.20
CA GLU A 129 14.86 15.58 -6.18
C GLU A 129 14.79 17.05 -5.81
N TYR A 130 14.71 17.32 -4.53
CA TYR A 130 14.65 18.64 -3.93
C TYR A 130 15.78 18.81 -2.92
N ARG A 131 16.17 20.06 -2.69
CA ARG A 131 17.14 20.45 -1.67
C ARG A 131 16.44 21.29 -0.60
N LEU A 132 16.61 20.94 0.65
CA LEU A 132 16.15 21.73 1.78
C LEU A 132 17.02 22.99 1.87
N VAL A 133 16.40 24.15 1.77
CA VAL A 133 17.09 25.46 1.75
C VAL A 133 16.83 26.26 3.01
N GLU A 134 15.65 26.10 3.60
CA GLU A 134 15.28 26.82 4.82
C GLU A 134 14.64 25.86 5.83
N VAL A 135 15.07 26.03 7.08
CA VAL A 135 14.52 25.35 8.24
C VAL A 135 14.26 26.40 9.30
N SER A 136 13.00 26.62 9.63
CA SER A 136 12.64 27.49 10.74
C SER A 136 11.75 26.77 11.74
N SER A 137 12.06 26.89 13.03
CA SER A 137 11.34 26.22 14.11
C SER A 137 10.43 27.21 14.83
N ASN A 138 9.17 26.78 15.06
CA ASN A 138 8.22 27.53 15.87
C ASN A 138 7.69 26.58 16.97
N GLY A 139 8.39 26.45 18.06
CA GLY A 139 8.04 25.57 19.16
C GLY A 139 8.05 24.10 18.76
N SER A 140 6.86 23.47 18.70
CA SER A 140 6.70 22.04 18.38
C SER A 140 6.60 21.73 16.87
N ALA A 141 6.69 22.74 16.01
CA ALA A 141 6.61 22.57 14.57
C ALA A 141 7.85 23.16 13.88
N VAL A 142 8.25 22.52 12.78
CA VAL A 142 9.31 22.99 11.90
C VAL A 142 8.74 23.29 10.52
N TYR A 143 9.10 24.45 9.99
CA TYR A 143 8.85 24.81 8.60
C TYR A 143 10.07 24.40 7.78
N LEU A 144 9.81 23.70 6.68
CA LEU A 144 10.81 23.17 5.76
C LEU A 144 10.52 23.70 4.37
N GLN A 145 11.43 24.50 3.80
CA GLN A 145 11.33 24.95 2.42
C GLN A 145 12.35 24.20 1.55
N LEU A 146 11.86 23.62 0.47
CA LEU A 146 12.63 22.84 -0.46
C LEU A 146 12.56 23.47 -1.86
N VAL A 147 13.70 23.50 -2.55
CA VAL A 147 13.80 23.92 -3.95
C VAL A 147 14.14 22.72 -4.83
N PRO A 148 13.63 22.66 -6.07
CA PRO A 148 13.95 21.56 -6.98
C PRO A 148 15.43 21.60 -7.36
N VAL A 149 16.07 20.41 -7.43
CA VAL A 149 17.47 20.29 -7.91
C VAL A 149 17.53 20.39 -9.43
N ALA A 150 16.60 19.75 -10.12
CA ALA A 150 16.55 19.77 -11.60
C ALA A 150 15.13 20.05 -12.12
N ARG A 151 14.14 19.29 -11.65
CA ARG A 151 12.76 19.37 -12.15
C ARG A 151 11.81 19.65 -11.01
N ALA A 152 10.98 20.68 -11.18
CA ALA A 152 9.90 21.00 -10.27
C ALA A 152 8.68 20.08 -10.47
N ILE A 153 7.98 19.79 -9.38
CA ILE A 153 6.69 19.12 -9.39
C ILE A 153 5.60 20.18 -9.40
N SER A 154 4.67 20.08 -10.35
CA SER A 154 3.47 20.93 -10.35
C SER A 154 2.47 20.38 -9.34
N PHE A 155 1.94 21.25 -8.48
CA PHE A 155 0.96 20.92 -7.44
C PHE A 155 -0.06 22.06 -7.27
N ALA A 156 -1.16 21.75 -6.60
CA ALA A 156 -2.15 22.73 -6.16
C ALA A 156 -2.16 22.83 -4.63
N ALA A 157 -2.50 24.01 -4.12
CA ALA A 157 -2.62 24.24 -2.67
C ALA A 157 -3.60 23.24 -2.02
N GLY A 158 -3.23 22.67 -0.87
CA GLY A 158 -4.01 21.67 -0.16
C GLY A 158 -3.74 20.22 -0.55
N GLN A 159 -2.94 19.98 -1.58
CA GLN A 159 -2.45 18.63 -1.87
C GLN A 159 -1.35 18.23 -0.89
N PHE A 160 -1.01 16.94 -0.88
CA PHE A 160 0.10 16.42 -0.06
C PHE A 160 1.14 15.72 -0.94
N ALA A 161 2.33 15.58 -0.39
CA ALA A 161 3.44 14.87 -1.00
C ALA A 161 4.00 13.83 -0.03
N PHE A 162 4.56 12.73 -0.58
CA PHE A 162 5.45 11.90 0.20
C PHE A 162 6.87 12.43 0.08
N VAL A 163 7.50 12.66 1.21
CA VAL A 163 8.88 13.18 1.29
C VAL A 163 9.76 12.18 2.00
N SER A 164 10.90 11.89 1.41
CA SER A 164 11.95 11.02 1.93
C SER A 164 13.28 11.77 1.87
N PHE A 165 13.95 11.99 3.00
CA PHE A 165 15.24 12.67 3.01
C PHE A 165 16.39 11.66 2.81
N LYS A 166 17.40 12.03 2.02
CA LYS A 166 18.58 11.21 1.78
C LYS A 166 19.57 11.29 2.96
N HIS A 167 19.06 11.04 4.15
CA HIS A 167 19.81 11.03 5.40
C HIS A 167 19.46 9.77 6.22
N GLU A 168 20.43 9.27 7.00
CA GLU A 168 20.20 8.10 7.83
C GLU A 168 19.08 8.36 8.86
N GLY A 169 18.18 7.37 9.00
CA GLY A 169 17.00 7.49 9.86
C GLY A 169 15.84 8.31 9.28
N LEU A 170 16.02 9.01 8.15
CA LEU A 170 15.01 9.85 7.49
C LEU A 170 14.63 9.39 6.06
N ARG A 171 15.08 8.20 5.64
CA ARG A 171 14.81 7.65 4.30
C ARG A 171 13.40 7.10 4.11
N GLU A 172 12.62 7.04 5.17
CA GLU A 172 11.25 6.56 5.06
C GLU A 172 10.35 7.66 4.49
N PRO A 173 9.61 7.40 3.38
CA PRO A 173 8.71 8.39 2.81
C PRO A 173 7.50 8.59 3.72
N HIS A 174 7.27 9.83 4.13
CA HIS A 174 6.14 10.25 4.95
C HIS A 174 5.27 11.26 4.22
N PRO A 175 3.93 11.18 4.37
CA PRO A 175 3.02 12.14 3.76
C PRO A 175 3.01 13.46 4.55
N TYR A 176 3.21 14.56 3.84
CA TYR A 176 3.09 15.92 4.39
C TYR A 176 2.20 16.77 3.50
N THR A 177 1.29 17.51 4.12
CA THR A 177 0.49 18.50 3.40
C THR A 177 1.40 19.62 2.91
N ILE A 178 1.23 19.99 1.65
CA ILE A 178 1.96 21.11 1.05
C ILE A 178 1.43 22.40 1.66
N ALA A 179 2.32 23.16 2.30
CA ALA A 179 2.00 24.38 3.02
C ALA A 179 2.26 25.65 2.18
N SER A 180 2.94 25.53 1.04
CA SER A 180 3.18 26.67 0.12
C SER A 180 2.11 26.76 -0.96
N ALA A 181 1.95 27.95 -1.51
CA ALA A 181 1.35 28.12 -2.83
C ALA A 181 2.31 27.61 -3.92
N ALA A 182 1.77 27.29 -5.10
CA ALA A 182 2.60 26.95 -6.24
C ALA A 182 3.30 28.23 -6.75
N GLY A 183 4.61 28.31 -6.59
CA GLY A 183 5.44 29.40 -7.07
C GLY A 183 6.06 29.11 -8.43
N ALA A 184 6.48 30.16 -9.14
CA ALA A 184 7.15 30.04 -10.44
C ALA A 184 8.53 29.37 -10.34
N ASP A 185 9.17 29.42 -9.18
CA ASP A 185 10.46 28.80 -8.87
C ASP A 185 10.35 27.29 -8.59
N GLY A 186 9.12 26.76 -8.50
CA GLY A 186 8.85 25.36 -8.20
C GLY A 186 9.19 24.95 -6.78
N SER A 187 9.42 25.88 -5.87
CA SER A 187 9.65 25.62 -4.46
C SER A 187 8.41 24.99 -3.81
N ILE A 188 8.65 24.17 -2.79
CA ILE A 188 7.61 23.49 -2.02
C ILE A 188 7.94 23.60 -0.54
N ALA A 189 6.93 23.87 0.28
CA ALA A 189 7.12 23.96 1.72
C ALA A 189 6.19 23.03 2.50
N PHE A 190 6.68 22.59 3.66
CA PHE A 190 5.97 21.71 4.58
C PHE A 190 6.04 22.26 5.99
N MET A 191 4.95 22.09 6.74
CA MET A 191 4.92 22.32 8.18
C MET A 191 4.82 20.97 8.88
N VAL A 192 5.85 20.62 9.64
CA VAL A 192 5.95 19.30 10.29
C VAL A 192 5.94 19.48 11.81
N ARG A 193 5.00 18.81 12.48
CA ARG A 193 4.95 18.74 13.95
C ARG A 193 5.63 17.49 14.47
N SER A 194 6.33 17.61 15.57
CA SER A 194 6.93 16.47 16.29
C SER A 194 5.83 15.69 17.02
N LEU A 195 5.25 14.67 16.37
CA LEU A 195 4.16 13.86 16.93
C LEU A 195 4.54 12.38 17.12
N GLY A 196 5.66 11.95 16.58
CA GLY A 196 6.15 10.57 16.67
C GLY A 196 7.67 10.54 16.50
N ASP A 197 8.23 9.35 16.63
CA ASP A 197 9.68 9.11 16.60
C ASP A 197 10.37 9.59 15.32
N TYR A 198 9.75 9.39 14.16
CA TYR A 198 10.28 9.88 12.89
C TYR A 198 10.26 11.40 12.81
N THR A 199 9.12 12.03 13.12
CA THR A 199 8.98 13.48 13.04
C THR A 199 9.82 14.19 14.10
N ALA A 200 10.03 13.58 15.26
CA ALA A 200 10.97 14.08 16.27
C ALA A 200 12.40 14.08 15.75
N ARG A 201 12.86 12.98 15.11
CA ARG A 201 14.18 12.94 14.45
C ARG A 201 14.30 13.96 13.34
N LEU A 202 13.27 14.10 12.50
CA LEU A 202 13.27 15.08 11.41
C LEU A 202 13.46 16.51 11.94
N VAL A 203 12.71 16.89 12.98
CA VAL A 203 12.82 18.21 13.60
C VAL A 203 14.23 18.46 14.19
N GLN A 204 14.88 17.43 14.71
CA GLN A 204 16.24 17.54 15.28
C GLN A 204 17.35 17.55 14.23
N GLN A 205 17.16 16.86 13.11
CA GLN A 205 18.22 16.61 12.12
C GLN A 205 18.04 17.43 10.83
N ALA A 206 16.88 18.10 10.66
CA ALA A 206 16.64 18.92 9.49
C ALA A 206 17.61 20.12 9.46
N GLN A 207 18.40 20.22 8.40
CA GLN A 207 19.32 21.33 8.18
C GLN A 207 19.39 21.68 6.70
N PRO A 208 19.63 22.93 6.34
CA PRO A 208 19.84 23.33 4.96
C PRO A 208 20.91 22.48 4.27
N GLY A 209 20.67 22.18 2.99
CA GLY A 209 21.55 21.33 2.20
C GLY A 209 21.11 19.86 2.08
N LEU A 210 20.24 19.36 2.97
CA LEU A 210 19.72 18.00 2.86
C LEU A 210 18.97 17.80 1.54
N LEU A 211 19.26 16.67 0.89
CA LEU A 211 18.52 16.24 -0.30
C LEU A 211 17.29 15.43 0.11
N ALA A 212 16.20 15.65 -0.58
CA ALA A 212 14.95 14.95 -0.41
C ALA A 212 14.39 14.47 -1.75
N GLU A 213 13.83 13.28 -1.75
CA GLU A 213 12.98 12.80 -2.82
C GLU A 213 11.54 13.13 -2.50
N VAL A 214 10.88 13.86 -3.38
CA VAL A 214 9.49 14.26 -3.25
C VAL A 214 8.66 13.54 -4.31
N SER A 215 7.65 12.81 -3.87
CA SER A 215 6.64 12.17 -4.73
C SER A 215 5.33 12.92 -4.57
N ALA A 216 4.87 13.58 -5.62
CA ALA A 216 3.67 14.43 -5.59
C ALA A 216 3.07 14.62 -6.99
N PRO A 217 1.89 15.25 -7.08
CA PRO A 217 0.97 15.59 -6.00
C PRO A 217 -0.03 14.47 -5.70
N PHE A 218 -0.53 14.43 -4.48
CA PHE A 218 -1.60 13.52 -4.06
C PHE A 218 -2.74 14.30 -3.38
N GLY A 219 -3.95 13.70 -3.42
CA GLY A 219 -5.13 14.28 -2.81
C GLY A 219 -5.89 15.21 -3.76
N ARG A 220 -7.18 15.40 -3.43
CA ARG A 220 -8.12 16.23 -4.16
C ARG A 220 -8.63 17.42 -3.33
N PHE A 221 -8.08 17.60 -2.14
CA PHE A 221 -8.42 18.75 -1.31
C PHE A 221 -7.76 19.97 -1.95
N GLN A 222 -8.58 20.74 -2.66
CA GLN A 222 -8.17 21.99 -3.29
C GLN A 222 -9.08 23.09 -2.77
N ARG A 223 -8.50 24.24 -2.46
CA ARG A 223 -9.30 25.42 -2.16
C ARG A 223 -10.00 25.83 -3.47
N PRO A 224 -11.33 25.98 -3.49
CA PRO A 224 -11.97 26.56 -4.67
C PRO A 224 -11.38 27.93 -4.95
N ALA A 225 -11.12 28.20 -6.22
CA ALA A 225 -10.60 29.48 -6.67
C ALA A 225 -11.62 30.59 -6.43
#